data_df92a3e96fd038b5b579ea42ab7e46ed
#
_entry.id   df92a3e96fd038b5b579ea42ab7e46ed
#
_cell.length_a   1.000
_cell.length_b   1.000
_cell.length_c   1.000
_cell.angle_alpha   90.00
_cell.angle_beta   90.00
_cell.angle_gamma   90.00
#
_symmetry.space_group_name_H-M   'P 1'
#
loop_
_entity.id
_entity.type
_entity.pdbx_description
1 polymer ?
#
loop_
_entity_poly.entity_id
_entity_poly.type
_entity_poly.pdbx_seq_one_letter_code
_entity_poly.pdbx_strand_id
1 'polypeptide(L)'
;MSNICLTYFFFCAIFMIYEEKGMSVEIQENIFKSSNIAFFEKMSKSELETFLKNIGGKTICFTGHRPNHLPWGYNEDCDMCKEFKAKLLNLVAVCAKCGFETFISGVALGFDIFACDSVLAVKNKIPNVDLVLAIPCKNQPEKWGEVDKQRYNDILSRANPVFVSTNYYQGCFIKRNHFMVDKADLVIACFDNQNGGTKSTVDYALKKNKNILFIKP
;
A
#
# COMPACT_ATOMS: atom_id res chain seq x y z
N MET A 1 -5.47 20.16 -23.07
CA MET A 1 -6.00 20.00 -21.69
C MET A 1 -6.68 18.64 -21.63
N SER A 2 -6.07 17.74 -20.96
CA SER A 2 -6.05 16.32 -21.25
C SER A 2 -7.09 15.52 -20.48
N ASN A 3 -7.53 14.40 -21.06
CA ASN A 3 -8.45 13.38 -20.55
C ASN A 3 -8.16 12.89 -19.11
N ILE A 4 -7.01 13.21 -18.53
CA ILE A 4 -6.57 12.83 -17.18
C ILE A 4 -7.37 13.58 -16.09
N CYS A 5 -7.75 14.83 -16.32
CA CYS A 5 -8.54 15.60 -15.37
C CYS A 5 -10.00 15.09 -15.30
N LEU A 6 -10.55 14.63 -16.42
CA LEU A 6 -11.90 14.05 -16.47
C LEU A 6 -11.96 12.70 -15.75
N THR A 7 -10.94 11.87 -15.89
CA THR A 7 -10.89 10.54 -15.22
C THR A 7 -10.81 10.71 -13.71
N TYR A 8 -10.09 11.73 -13.23
CA TYR A 8 -9.94 12.04 -11.80
C TYR A 8 -11.24 12.59 -11.18
N PHE A 9 -11.89 13.50 -11.88
CA PHE A 9 -13.22 14.01 -11.48
C PHE A 9 -14.28 12.91 -11.52
N PHE A 10 -14.20 12.02 -12.49
CA PHE A 10 -15.07 10.86 -12.61
C PHE A 10 -14.85 9.87 -11.45
N PHE A 11 -13.60 9.65 -11.01
CA PHE A 11 -13.28 8.75 -9.88
C PHE A 11 -13.70 9.32 -8.53
N CYS A 12 -13.45 10.61 -8.25
CA CYS A 12 -13.97 11.26 -7.03
C CYS A 12 -15.49 11.35 -7.02
N ALA A 13 -16.11 11.65 -8.16
CA ALA A 13 -17.57 11.69 -8.31
C ALA A 13 -18.17 10.28 -8.20
N ILE A 14 -17.54 9.26 -8.75
CA ILE A 14 -17.95 7.87 -8.60
C ILE A 14 -17.88 7.45 -7.12
N PHE A 15 -16.82 7.78 -6.39
CA PHE A 15 -16.70 7.46 -4.96
C PHE A 15 -17.80 8.12 -4.12
N MET A 16 -18.14 9.39 -4.39
CA MET A 16 -19.21 10.12 -3.70
C MET A 16 -20.62 9.71 -4.18
N ILE A 17 -20.80 9.40 -5.45
CA ILE A 17 -22.09 8.94 -6.01
C ILE A 17 -22.44 7.51 -5.55
N TYR A 18 -21.44 6.67 -5.26
CA TYR A 18 -21.66 5.30 -4.76
C TYR A 18 -22.19 5.27 -3.32
N GLU A 19 -21.86 6.25 -2.48
CA GLU A 19 -22.43 6.38 -1.14
C GLU A 19 -23.83 7.02 -1.13
N GLU A 20 -24.15 7.90 -2.09
CA GLU A 20 -25.41 8.66 -2.08
C GLU A 20 -26.57 8.12 -2.96
N LYS A 21 -26.31 7.27 -3.94
CA LYS A 21 -27.34 6.89 -4.95
C LYS A 21 -27.51 5.41 -5.19
N GLY A 22 -27.68 4.55 -4.23
CA GLY A 22 -28.29 3.21 -4.38
C GLY A 22 -28.24 2.57 -5.81
N MET A 23 -27.12 2.66 -6.52
CA MET A 23 -26.97 2.12 -7.89
C MET A 23 -26.96 0.60 -7.86
N SER A 24 -27.62 -0.01 -8.84
CA SER A 24 -27.78 -1.46 -8.92
C SER A 24 -26.44 -2.22 -8.91
N VAL A 25 -26.41 -3.34 -8.20
CA VAL A 25 -25.25 -4.23 -8.02
C VAL A 25 -24.60 -4.59 -9.37
N GLU A 26 -25.37 -4.72 -10.42
CA GLU A 26 -24.95 -5.14 -11.76
C GLU A 26 -24.08 -4.11 -12.50
N ILE A 27 -24.33 -2.81 -12.31
CA ILE A 27 -23.50 -1.72 -12.87
C ILE A 27 -22.19 -1.62 -12.08
N GLN A 28 -22.22 -1.85 -10.77
CA GLN A 28 -21.04 -1.89 -9.91
C GLN A 28 -20.11 -3.05 -10.33
N GLU A 29 -20.64 -4.24 -10.57
CA GLU A 29 -19.87 -5.42 -11.01
C GLU A 29 -19.18 -5.22 -12.35
N ASN A 30 -19.82 -4.56 -13.33
CA ASN A 30 -19.25 -4.34 -14.66
C ASN A 30 -18.12 -3.28 -14.66
N ILE A 31 -18.21 -2.25 -13.81
CA ILE A 31 -17.13 -1.26 -13.64
C ILE A 31 -15.94 -1.89 -12.88
N PHE A 32 -16.18 -2.74 -11.88
CA PHE A 32 -15.14 -3.46 -11.17
C PHE A 32 -14.39 -4.47 -12.05
N LYS A 33 -15.06 -5.14 -12.99
CA LYS A 33 -14.43 -6.10 -13.90
C LYS A 33 -13.52 -5.48 -14.95
N SER A 34 -13.62 -4.17 -15.19
CA SER A 34 -12.83 -3.45 -16.20
C SER A 34 -11.76 -2.50 -15.63
N SER A 35 -11.67 -2.36 -14.32
CA SER A 35 -10.75 -1.40 -13.68
C SER A 35 -9.58 -2.09 -12.99
N ASN A 36 -8.39 -1.49 -13.11
CA ASN A 36 -7.20 -1.88 -12.36
C ASN A 36 -7.28 -1.52 -10.86
N ILE A 37 -8.50 -1.27 -10.33
CA ILE A 37 -8.73 -0.77 -8.98
C ILE A 37 -9.68 -1.69 -8.26
N ALA A 38 -9.30 -2.11 -7.05
CA ALA A 38 -10.09 -2.95 -6.17
C ALA A 38 -10.12 -2.40 -4.74
N PHE A 39 -11.14 -2.77 -3.98
CA PHE A 39 -11.30 -2.42 -2.57
C PHE A 39 -11.41 -3.71 -1.76
N PHE A 40 -10.44 -3.94 -0.89
CA PHE A 40 -10.32 -5.19 -0.12
C PHE A 40 -11.60 -5.52 0.67
N GLU A 41 -12.21 -4.51 1.30
CA GLU A 41 -13.41 -4.68 2.13
C GLU A 41 -14.67 -5.04 1.35
N LYS A 42 -14.64 -4.89 0.02
CA LYS A 42 -15.78 -5.20 -0.87
C LYS A 42 -15.62 -6.54 -1.61
N MET A 43 -14.56 -7.28 -1.31
CA MET A 43 -14.23 -8.52 -2.01
C MET A 43 -14.38 -9.74 -1.08
N SER A 44 -15.01 -10.78 -1.59
CA SER A 44 -14.86 -12.12 -1.04
C SER A 44 -13.43 -12.64 -1.26
N LYS A 45 -13.06 -13.68 -0.52
CA LYS A 45 -11.75 -14.31 -0.69
C LYS A 45 -11.51 -14.81 -2.13
N SER A 46 -12.51 -15.39 -2.77
CA SER A 46 -12.42 -15.90 -4.15
C SER A 46 -12.25 -14.79 -5.17
N GLU A 47 -12.93 -13.65 -5.00
CA GLU A 47 -12.78 -12.47 -5.85
C GLU A 47 -11.40 -11.85 -5.71
N LEU A 48 -10.89 -11.75 -4.48
CA LEU A 48 -9.53 -11.28 -4.22
C LEU A 48 -8.49 -12.19 -4.90
N GLU A 49 -8.59 -13.51 -4.73
CA GLU A 49 -7.66 -14.45 -5.36
C GLU A 49 -7.73 -14.36 -6.90
N THR A 50 -8.91 -14.20 -7.46
CA THR A 50 -9.11 -14.03 -8.91
C THR A 50 -8.48 -12.72 -9.40
N PHE A 51 -8.72 -11.60 -8.70
CA PHE A 51 -8.13 -10.31 -9.01
C PHE A 51 -6.59 -10.39 -9.00
N LEU A 52 -6.00 -10.96 -7.93
CA LEU A 52 -4.55 -11.10 -7.78
C LEU A 52 -3.92 -11.97 -8.88
N LYS A 53 -4.55 -13.10 -9.23
CA LYS A 53 -4.09 -13.99 -10.30
C LYS A 53 -4.15 -13.33 -11.67
N ASN A 54 -5.19 -12.52 -11.94
CA ASN A 54 -5.35 -11.82 -13.21
C ASN A 54 -4.29 -10.72 -13.45
N ILE A 55 -3.68 -10.18 -12.39
CA ILE A 55 -2.57 -9.22 -12.51
C ILE A 55 -1.36 -9.88 -13.18
N GLY A 56 -1.09 -11.16 -12.90
CA GLY A 56 0.03 -11.91 -13.50
C GLY A 56 1.41 -11.40 -13.12
N GLY A 57 1.51 -10.51 -12.12
CA GLY A 57 2.74 -9.90 -11.64
C GLY A 57 3.31 -10.58 -10.41
N LYS A 58 4.53 -10.15 -10.01
CA LYS A 58 5.24 -10.72 -8.86
C LYS A 58 5.58 -9.70 -7.78
N THR A 59 5.41 -8.40 -8.06
CA THR A 59 5.89 -7.34 -7.19
C THR A 59 4.75 -6.47 -6.68
N ILE A 60 4.69 -6.31 -5.36
CA ILE A 60 3.75 -5.41 -4.67
C ILE A 60 4.55 -4.26 -4.04
N CYS A 61 4.01 -3.03 -4.08
CA CYS A 61 4.47 -1.99 -3.19
C CYS A 61 3.36 -1.50 -2.26
N PHE A 62 3.77 -1.01 -1.09
CA PHE A 62 2.87 -0.47 -0.08
C PHE A 62 2.95 1.05 -0.03
N THR A 63 1.81 1.69 0.20
CA THR A 63 1.72 3.11 0.54
C THR A 63 0.57 3.34 1.50
N GLY A 64 0.74 4.19 2.49
CA GLY A 64 -0.35 4.43 3.43
C GLY A 64 -0.05 5.50 4.46
N HIS A 65 -1.02 5.67 5.35
CA HIS A 65 -1.03 6.72 6.34
C HIS A 65 0.06 6.57 7.40
N ARG A 66 0.57 7.73 7.83
CA ARG A 66 1.38 7.87 9.03
C ARG A 66 0.50 7.73 10.27
N PRO A 67 1.07 7.47 11.47
CA PRO A 67 0.27 7.27 12.68
C PRO A 67 -0.73 8.38 12.96
N ASN A 68 -0.37 9.64 12.73
CA ASN A 68 -1.24 10.81 12.96
C ASN A 68 -2.47 10.87 12.02
N HIS A 69 -2.54 10.04 10.99
CA HIS A 69 -3.68 9.91 10.08
C HIS A 69 -4.36 8.53 10.17
N LEU A 70 -3.95 7.69 11.13
CA LEU A 70 -4.62 6.43 11.42
C LEU A 70 -5.62 6.62 12.58
N PRO A 71 -6.77 5.91 12.59
CA PRO A 71 -7.80 6.10 13.62
C PRO A 71 -7.31 5.89 15.05
N TRP A 72 -6.29 5.05 15.25
CA TRP A 72 -5.68 4.74 16.54
C TRP A 72 -4.44 5.59 16.86
N GLY A 73 -3.99 6.43 15.93
CA GLY A 73 -2.79 7.24 16.11
C GLY A 73 -1.56 6.37 16.36
N TYR A 74 -0.86 6.64 17.47
CA TYR A 74 0.30 5.87 17.93
C TYR A 74 -0.05 4.71 18.88
N ASN A 75 -1.33 4.52 19.23
CA ASN A 75 -1.76 3.44 20.13
C ASN A 75 -1.92 2.12 19.36
N GLU A 76 -0.81 1.43 19.14
CA GLU A 76 -0.81 0.15 18.43
C GLU A 76 -1.38 -1.02 19.25
N ASP A 77 -1.64 -0.83 20.55
CA ASP A 77 -2.18 -1.86 21.45
C ASP A 77 -3.71 -1.93 21.50
N CYS A 78 -4.40 -0.96 20.91
CA CYS A 78 -5.85 -0.99 20.82
C CYS A 78 -6.36 -2.09 19.86
N ASP A 79 -7.58 -2.56 20.10
CA ASP A 79 -8.17 -3.68 19.36
C ASP A 79 -8.29 -3.34 17.85
N MET A 80 -8.69 -2.12 17.51
CA MET A 80 -8.80 -1.66 16.12
C MET A 80 -7.46 -1.80 15.36
N CYS A 81 -6.33 -1.41 15.98
CA CYS A 81 -5.02 -1.56 15.37
C CYS A 81 -4.62 -3.03 15.22
N LYS A 82 -4.89 -3.85 16.25
CA LYS A 82 -4.61 -5.29 16.21
C LYS A 82 -5.41 -5.99 15.12
N GLU A 83 -6.69 -5.68 14.99
CA GLU A 83 -7.56 -6.21 13.92
C GLU A 83 -7.07 -5.80 12.53
N PHE A 84 -6.69 -4.53 12.37
CA PHE A 84 -6.13 -4.05 11.12
C PHE A 84 -4.81 -4.76 10.76
N LYS A 85 -3.89 -4.93 11.71
CA LYS A 85 -2.63 -5.68 11.50
C LYS A 85 -2.91 -7.13 11.12
N ALA A 86 -3.88 -7.79 11.75
CA ALA A 86 -4.28 -9.15 11.40
C ALA A 86 -4.87 -9.23 9.99
N LYS A 87 -5.71 -8.26 9.62
CA LYS A 87 -6.27 -8.12 8.26
C LYS A 87 -5.17 -7.96 7.22
N LEU A 88 -4.20 -7.07 7.48
CA LEU A 88 -3.06 -6.83 6.59
C LEU A 88 -2.16 -8.07 6.44
N LEU A 89 -1.87 -8.76 7.53
CA LEU A 89 -1.12 -10.01 7.52
C LEU A 89 -1.81 -11.07 6.65
N ASN A 90 -3.13 -11.21 6.79
CA ASN A 90 -3.90 -12.14 5.97
C ASN A 90 -3.85 -11.76 4.48
N LEU A 91 -4.00 -10.46 4.16
CA LEU A 91 -3.89 -9.98 2.79
C LEU A 91 -2.52 -10.29 2.17
N VAL A 92 -1.42 -10.01 2.88
CA VAL A 92 -0.05 -10.32 2.43
C VAL A 92 0.11 -11.82 2.20
N ALA A 93 -0.43 -12.66 3.10
CA ALA A 93 -0.36 -14.12 2.94
C ALA A 93 -1.15 -14.62 1.72
N VAL A 94 -2.31 -14.02 1.42
CA VAL A 94 -3.09 -14.34 0.20
C VAL A 94 -2.31 -13.91 -1.05
N CYS A 95 -1.74 -12.71 -1.06
CA CYS A 95 -0.91 -12.23 -2.17
C CYS A 95 0.27 -13.20 -2.45
N ALA A 96 0.99 -13.61 -1.41
CA ALA A 96 2.09 -14.56 -1.54
C ALA A 96 1.64 -15.92 -2.11
N LYS A 97 0.49 -16.44 -1.66
CA LYS A 97 -0.11 -17.67 -2.20
C LYS A 97 -0.58 -17.53 -3.65
N CYS A 98 -0.92 -16.32 -4.08
CA CYS A 98 -1.29 -16.01 -5.47
C CYS A 98 -0.06 -15.78 -6.38
N GLY A 99 1.16 -15.93 -5.88
CA GLY A 99 2.40 -15.88 -6.68
C GLY A 99 3.18 -14.57 -6.59
N PHE A 100 2.78 -13.64 -5.72
CA PHE A 100 3.62 -12.47 -5.45
C PHE A 100 4.79 -12.84 -4.55
N GLU A 101 5.98 -12.46 -4.97
CA GLU A 101 7.25 -12.84 -4.34
C GLU A 101 7.98 -11.65 -3.73
N THR A 102 7.89 -10.47 -4.35
CA THR A 102 8.60 -9.25 -3.93
C THR A 102 7.63 -8.23 -3.36
N PHE A 103 7.92 -7.78 -2.15
CA PHE A 103 7.12 -6.77 -1.45
C PHE A 103 8.00 -5.55 -1.13
N ILE A 104 7.63 -4.38 -1.62
CA ILE A 104 8.42 -3.14 -1.48
C ILE A 104 7.73 -2.21 -0.50
N SER A 105 8.42 -1.80 0.56
CA SER A 105 7.94 -0.83 1.54
C SER A 105 8.89 0.35 1.65
N GLY A 106 8.34 1.52 1.94
CA GLY A 106 9.11 2.72 2.26
C GLY A 106 9.60 2.76 3.70
N VAL A 107 9.26 1.76 4.49
CA VAL A 107 9.59 1.59 5.92
C VAL A 107 9.36 2.87 6.75
N ALA A 108 8.29 3.59 6.42
CA ALA A 108 7.86 4.78 7.15
C ALA A 108 6.97 4.41 8.33
N LEU A 109 6.97 5.21 9.39
CA LEU A 109 6.09 4.97 10.55
C LEU A 109 4.62 4.84 10.12
N GLY A 110 3.87 3.95 10.77
CA GLY A 110 2.48 3.63 10.49
C GLY A 110 2.33 2.47 9.51
N PHE A 111 1.53 2.63 8.47
CA PHE A 111 1.16 1.54 7.55
C PHE A 111 2.36 0.80 6.95
N ASP A 112 3.41 1.52 6.53
CA ASP A 112 4.58 0.90 5.90
C ASP A 112 5.30 -0.07 6.86
N ILE A 113 5.41 0.28 8.14
CA ILE A 113 5.98 -0.60 9.19
C ILE A 113 5.09 -1.84 9.39
N PHE A 114 3.76 -1.67 9.47
CA PHE A 114 2.84 -2.81 9.61
C PHE A 114 2.91 -3.76 8.41
N ALA A 115 3.10 -3.19 7.22
CA ALA A 115 3.32 -3.99 6.01
C ALA A 115 4.65 -4.76 6.09
N CYS A 116 5.74 -4.13 6.55
CA CYS A 116 7.01 -4.81 6.76
C CYS A 116 6.88 -6.00 7.73
N ASP A 117 6.25 -5.79 8.89
CA ASP A 117 6.04 -6.84 9.89
C ASP A 117 5.22 -8.00 9.30
N SER A 118 4.18 -7.68 8.53
CA SER A 118 3.34 -8.67 7.86
C SER A 118 4.12 -9.49 6.84
N VAL A 119 4.94 -8.85 6.02
CA VAL A 119 5.78 -9.54 5.01
C VAL A 119 6.82 -10.41 5.68
N LEU A 120 7.49 -9.93 6.72
CA LEU A 120 8.48 -10.73 7.48
C LEU A 120 7.86 -11.95 8.17
N ALA A 121 6.64 -11.81 8.69
CA ALA A 121 5.90 -12.93 9.27
C ALA A 121 5.51 -13.98 8.21
N VAL A 122 5.11 -13.54 7.00
CA VAL A 122 4.80 -14.43 5.87
C VAL A 122 6.06 -15.09 5.34
N LYS A 123 7.18 -14.37 5.21
CA LYS A 123 8.48 -14.88 4.77
C LYS A 123 8.96 -16.08 5.60
N ASN A 124 8.70 -16.06 6.91
CA ASN A 124 9.04 -17.19 7.78
C ASN A 124 8.30 -18.50 7.42
N LYS A 125 7.17 -18.42 6.70
CA LYS A 125 6.35 -19.57 6.29
C LYS A 125 6.44 -19.86 4.79
N ILE A 126 6.73 -18.83 4.00
CA ILE A 126 6.83 -18.90 2.53
C ILE A 126 8.20 -18.32 2.13
N PRO A 127 9.25 -19.17 1.99
CA PRO A 127 10.65 -18.71 1.82
C PRO A 127 10.91 -17.86 0.57
N ASN A 128 10.09 -18.01 -0.48
CA ASN A 128 10.24 -17.24 -1.73
C ASN A 128 9.73 -15.79 -1.63
N VAL A 129 9.19 -15.40 -0.47
CA VAL A 129 8.76 -14.02 -0.23
C VAL A 129 9.96 -13.17 0.17
N ASP A 130 10.11 -12.04 -0.48
CA ASP A 130 11.18 -11.07 -0.23
C ASP A 130 10.65 -9.69 0.12
N LEU A 131 11.25 -9.06 1.13
CA LEU A 131 10.97 -7.69 1.53
C LEU A 131 12.10 -6.77 1.07
N VAL A 132 11.75 -5.82 0.21
CA VAL A 132 12.64 -4.75 -0.26
C VAL A 132 12.28 -3.46 0.44
N LEU A 133 13.26 -2.81 1.06
CA LEU A 133 13.07 -1.52 1.73
C LEU A 133 13.57 -0.40 0.82
N ALA A 134 12.65 0.38 0.26
CA ALA A 134 12.98 1.56 -0.52
C ALA A 134 13.24 2.74 0.43
N ILE A 135 14.49 3.05 0.68
CA ILE A 135 14.92 4.05 1.65
C ILE A 135 15.22 5.37 0.91
N PRO A 136 14.52 6.47 1.23
CA PRO A 136 14.70 7.74 0.50
C PRO A 136 16.07 8.36 0.74
N CYS A 137 16.62 8.23 1.97
CA CYS A 137 17.93 8.74 2.36
C CYS A 137 18.40 8.05 3.66
N LYS A 138 19.70 8.02 3.91
CA LYS A 138 20.30 7.35 5.07
C LYS A 138 19.78 7.85 6.41
N ASN A 139 19.41 9.12 6.49
CA ASN A 139 18.95 9.76 7.73
C ASN A 139 17.41 9.79 7.89
N GLN A 140 16.68 8.89 7.19
CA GLN A 140 15.22 8.80 7.33
C GLN A 140 14.76 8.68 8.78
N PRO A 141 15.34 7.84 9.66
CA PRO A 141 14.87 7.67 11.04
C PRO A 141 15.45 8.68 12.04
N GLU A 142 16.27 9.65 11.61
CA GLU A 142 17.05 10.52 12.50
C GLU A 142 16.21 11.20 13.59
N LYS A 143 15.00 11.66 13.22
CA LYS A 143 14.09 12.38 14.12
C LYS A 143 13.06 11.49 14.82
N TRP A 144 13.16 10.16 14.69
CA TRP A 144 12.22 9.24 15.34
C TRP A 144 12.61 8.97 16.80
N GLY A 145 11.64 8.50 17.59
CA GLY A 145 11.90 8.00 18.94
C GLY A 145 12.77 6.74 18.92
N GLU A 146 13.42 6.44 20.05
CA GLU A 146 14.36 5.30 20.12
C GLU A 146 13.68 3.95 19.85
N VAL A 147 12.44 3.76 20.32
CA VAL A 147 11.66 2.53 20.05
C VAL A 147 11.43 2.35 18.56
N ASP A 148 11.06 3.42 17.86
CA ASP A 148 10.83 3.40 16.42
C ASP A 148 12.12 3.14 15.63
N LYS A 149 13.24 3.75 16.07
CA LYS A 149 14.56 3.51 15.49
C LYS A 149 14.99 2.05 15.65
N GLN A 150 14.76 1.48 16.83
CA GLN A 150 15.09 0.09 17.10
C GLN A 150 14.28 -0.86 16.20
N ARG A 151 12.96 -0.63 16.08
CA ARG A 151 12.08 -1.39 15.17
C ARG A 151 12.51 -1.25 13.71
N TYR A 152 12.85 -0.03 13.28
CA TYR A 152 13.39 0.22 11.95
C TYR A 152 14.68 -0.58 11.69
N ASN A 153 15.63 -0.59 12.63
CA ASN A 153 16.89 -1.31 12.51
C ASN A 153 16.68 -2.83 12.50
N ASP A 154 15.74 -3.35 13.30
CA ASP A 154 15.36 -4.77 13.25
C ASP A 154 14.82 -5.15 11.88
N ILE A 155 13.88 -4.40 11.34
CA ILE A 155 13.35 -4.61 9.99
C ILE A 155 14.47 -4.54 8.94
N LEU A 156 15.36 -3.55 9.05
CA LEU A 156 16.48 -3.34 8.13
C LEU A 156 17.44 -4.54 8.11
N SER A 157 17.68 -5.17 9.26
CA SER A 157 18.56 -6.33 9.39
C SER A 157 18.01 -7.61 8.76
N ARG A 158 16.69 -7.66 8.49
CA ARG A 158 15.95 -8.84 8.01
C ARG A 158 15.43 -8.70 6.59
N ALA A 159 15.70 -7.59 5.94
CA ALA A 159 15.16 -7.26 4.61
C ALA A 159 16.27 -6.75 3.67
N ASN A 160 15.93 -6.48 2.42
CA ASN A 160 16.84 -6.02 1.39
C ASN A 160 16.74 -4.49 1.21
N PRO A 161 17.66 -3.68 1.79
CA PRO A 161 17.61 -2.23 1.67
C PRO A 161 18.08 -1.74 0.31
N VAL A 162 17.32 -0.82 -0.29
CA VAL A 162 17.66 -0.07 -1.49
C VAL A 162 17.64 1.42 -1.17
N PHE A 163 18.79 2.07 -1.17
CA PHE A 163 18.89 3.51 -0.96
C PHE A 163 18.64 4.25 -2.27
N VAL A 164 17.48 4.93 -2.36
CA VAL A 164 17.07 5.70 -3.54
C VAL A 164 17.89 6.98 -3.67
N SER A 165 18.41 7.50 -2.55
CA SER A 165 19.34 8.60 -2.49
C SER A 165 20.31 8.44 -1.32
N THR A 166 21.51 9.00 -1.42
CA THR A 166 22.51 8.95 -0.36
C THR A 166 22.14 9.90 0.78
N ASN A 167 21.76 11.14 0.45
CA ASN A 167 21.47 12.20 1.40
C ASN A 167 20.04 12.73 1.24
N TYR A 168 19.55 13.38 2.30
CA TYR A 168 18.27 14.09 2.22
C TYR A 168 18.38 15.28 1.26
N TYR A 169 17.33 15.43 0.44
CA TYR A 169 17.04 16.64 -0.33
C TYR A 169 15.54 16.78 -0.50
N GLN A 170 15.08 17.98 -0.78
CA GLN A 170 13.66 18.25 -0.99
C GLN A 170 13.12 17.42 -2.16
N GLY A 171 12.14 16.54 -1.90
CA GLY A 171 11.57 15.65 -2.91
C GLY A 171 12.12 14.21 -2.90
N CYS A 172 13.13 13.87 -2.07
CA CYS A 172 13.67 12.51 -2.02
C CYS A 172 12.61 11.45 -1.65
N PHE A 173 11.63 11.79 -0.81
CA PHE A 173 10.51 10.93 -0.46
C PHE A 173 9.58 10.69 -1.66
N ILE A 174 9.33 11.71 -2.49
CA ILE A 174 8.53 11.59 -3.71
C ILE A 174 9.25 10.69 -4.70
N LYS A 175 10.55 10.90 -4.90
CA LYS A 175 11.38 10.04 -5.77
C LYS A 175 11.34 8.59 -5.32
N ARG A 176 11.44 8.33 -4.00
CA ARG A 176 11.33 6.98 -3.43
C ARG A 176 9.95 6.37 -3.73
N ASN A 177 8.87 7.13 -3.53
CA ASN A 177 7.52 6.65 -3.80
C ASN A 177 7.33 6.30 -5.28
N HIS A 178 7.82 7.15 -6.20
CA HIS A 178 7.80 6.85 -7.64
C HIS A 178 8.60 5.58 -7.96
N PHE A 179 9.79 5.42 -7.39
CA PHE A 179 10.58 4.19 -7.54
C PHE A 179 9.81 2.93 -7.13
N MET A 180 9.10 2.97 -6.00
CA MET A 180 8.28 1.84 -5.53
C MET A 180 7.16 1.52 -6.51
N VAL A 181 6.40 2.53 -6.95
CA VAL A 181 5.31 2.38 -7.91
C VAL A 181 5.81 1.88 -9.27
N ASP A 182 6.91 2.42 -9.78
CA ASP A 182 7.47 2.00 -11.07
C ASP A 182 7.87 0.52 -11.08
N LYS A 183 8.35 0.00 -9.95
CA LYS A 183 8.77 -1.41 -9.78
C LYS A 183 7.63 -2.37 -9.49
N ALA A 184 6.47 -1.89 -9.07
CA ALA A 184 5.37 -2.73 -8.64
C ALA A 184 4.40 -3.08 -9.79
N ASP A 185 3.82 -4.27 -9.72
CA ASP A 185 2.69 -4.71 -10.53
C ASP A 185 1.36 -4.38 -9.86
N LEU A 186 1.37 -4.35 -8.51
CA LEU A 186 0.23 -4.00 -7.66
C LEU A 186 0.68 -3.01 -6.57
N VAL A 187 -0.13 -1.98 -6.34
CA VAL A 187 0.01 -1.05 -5.22
C VAL A 187 -1.06 -1.38 -4.18
N ILE A 188 -0.67 -1.72 -2.95
CA ILE A 188 -1.59 -1.82 -1.81
C ILE A 188 -1.56 -0.49 -1.07
N ALA A 189 -2.71 0.20 -1.04
CA ALA A 189 -2.83 1.54 -0.50
C ALA A 189 -3.78 1.60 0.70
N CYS A 190 -3.25 1.97 1.88
CA CYS A 190 -4.06 2.33 3.04
C CYS A 190 -4.35 3.85 2.97
N PHE A 191 -5.52 4.21 2.44
CA PHE A 191 -5.82 5.57 2.02
C PHE A 191 -7.29 5.92 2.19
N ASP A 192 -7.55 7.09 2.75
CA ASP A 192 -8.88 7.66 3.02
C ASP A 192 -9.14 8.98 2.25
N ASN A 193 -8.41 9.20 1.17
CA ASN A 193 -8.52 10.38 0.28
C ASN A 193 -8.00 11.71 0.88
N GLN A 194 -7.34 11.70 2.03
CA GLN A 194 -6.73 12.91 2.59
C GLN A 194 -5.48 13.34 1.79
N ASN A 195 -5.26 14.65 1.71
CA ASN A 195 -4.08 15.20 1.04
C ASN A 195 -2.78 14.80 1.77
N GLY A 196 -1.75 14.43 1.01
CA GLY A 196 -0.45 14.06 1.57
C GLY A 196 0.37 13.15 0.68
N GLY A 197 1.41 12.56 1.24
CA GLY A 197 2.34 11.69 0.51
C GLY A 197 1.68 10.44 -0.06
N THR A 198 0.71 9.86 0.67
CA THR A 198 -0.06 8.70 0.21
C THR A 198 -0.90 9.05 -1.02
N LYS A 199 -1.61 10.20 -0.98
CA LYS A 199 -2.37 10.69 -2.14
C LYS A 199 -1.46 10.86 -3.36
N SER A 200 -0.35 11.57 -3.20
CA SER A 200 0.62 11.78 -4.29
C SER A 200 1.12 10.46 -4.89
N THR A 201 1.30 9.41 -4.07
CA THR A 201 1.73 8.09 -4.54
C THR A 201 0.61 7.37 -5.30
N VAL A 202 -0.62 7.43 -4.80
CA VAL A 202 -1.82 6.88 -5.47
C VAL A 202 -2.04 7.58 -6.81
N ASP A 203 -1.98 8.91 -6.84
CA ASP A 203 -2.12 9.71 -8.07
C ASP A 203 -1.07 9.31 -9.12
N TYR A 204 0.17 9.08 -8.69
CA TYR A 204 1.22 8.61 -9.58
C TYR A 204 0.96 7.19 -10.08
N ALA A 205 0.49 6.28 -9.23
CA ALA A 205 0.14 4.91 -9.61
C ALA A 205 -1.00 4.90 -10.65
N LEU A 206 -2.05 5.72 -10.46
CA LEU A 206 -3.13 5.91 -11.42
C LEU A 206 -2.61 6.43 -12.77
N LYS A 207 -1.73 7.44 -12.74
CA LYS A 207 -1.10 7.98 -13.96
C LYS A 207 -0.28 6.94 -14.72
N LYS A 208 0.27 5.96 -14.01
CA LYS A 208 1.05 4.84 -14.56
C LYS A 208 0.19 3.62 -14.92
N ASN A 209 -1.14 3.70 -14.80
CA ASN A 209 -2.08 2.60 -15.04
C ASN A 209 -1.73 1.33 -14.22
N LYS A 210 -1.24 1.50 -12.98
CA LYS A 210 -0.93 0.40 -12.08
C LYS A 210 -2.22 -0.20 -11.51
N ASN A 211 -2.17 -1.50 -11.19
CA ASN A 211 -3.21 -2.10 -10.38
C ASN A 211 -3.13 -1.55 -8.94
N ILE A 212 -4.27 -1.21 -8.34
CA ILE A 212 -4.34 -0.65 -6.99
C ILE A 212 -5.39 -1.41 -6.19
N LEU A 213 -4.99 -1.91 -5.03
CA LEU A 213 -5.88 -2.49 -4.03
C LEU A 213 -5.91 -1.58 -2.80
N PHE A 214 -7.06 -0.98 -2.56
CA PHE A 214 -7.28 -0.16 -1.37
C PHE A 214 -7.65 -1.03 -0.18
N ILE A 215 -7.11 -0.70 1.00
CA ILE A 215 -7.45 -1.28 2.30
C ILE A 215 -7.75 -0.15 3.28
N LYS A 216 -8.89 -0.25 3.99
CA LYS A 216 -9.26 0.75 5.01
C LYS A 216 -8.63 0.41 6.36
N PRO A 217 -8.14 1.43 7.08
CA PRO A 217 -7.68 1.26 8.45
C PRO A 217 -8.80 0.91 9.43
#